data_31e3b85f3f9d6a5a03e92a3a0010849e
#
_entry.id   31e3b85f3f9d6a5a03e92a3a0010849e
#
_cell.length_a   1.000
_cell.length_b   1.000
_cell.length_c   1.000
_cell.angle_alpha   90.00
_cell.angle_beta   90.00
_cell.angle_gamma   90.00
#
_symmetry.space_group_name_H-M   'P 1'
#
loop_
_entity.id
_entity.type
_entity.pdbx_description
1 polymer ?
#
loop_
_entity_poly.entity_id
_entity_poly.type
_entity_poly.pdbx_seq_one_letter_code
_entity_poly.pdbx_strand_id
1 'polypeptide(L)'
;MKQSIPTTLGILFKKVTGVQDISLLRKDIHKRIGKLLYHQKYTADEIVETMCNLGMKKGSVICIHASMKEFYNYQGTAEELIKKIQTIITTEGTLIMPSYPNPRYQKEPSYIFNPKT
;
A
#
# COMPACT_ATOMS: atom_id res chain seq x y z
N MET A 1 -12.44 -30.53 -18.49
CA MET A 1 -11.99 -29.27 -17.92
C MET A 1 -13.20 -28.37 -17.70
N LYS A 2 -13.59 -28.15 -16.49
CA LYS A 2 -14.62 -27.15 -16.19
C LYS A 2 -13.97 -25.77 -16.27
N GLN A 3 -14.16 -25.07 -17.39
CA GLN A 3 -13.90 -23.64 -17.41
C GLN A 3 -14.84 -22.99 -16.37
N SER A 4 -14.27 -22.35 -15.40
CA SER A 4 -15.08 -21.67 -14.40
C SER A 4 -15.89 -20.57 -15.08
N ILE A 5 -17.20 -20.58 -14.86
CA ILE A 5 -18.16 -19.55 -15.31
C ILE A 5 -17.61 -18.10 -15.19
N PRO A 6 -16.80 -17.74 -14.16
CA PRO A 6 -16.18 -16.42 -14.05
C PRO A 6 -15.30 -16.00 -15.22
N THR A 7 -14.62 -16.93 -15.87
CA THR A 7 -13.69 -16.61 -16.98
C THR A 7 -14.43 -16.23 -18.26
N THR A 8 -15.53 -16.93 -18.53
CA THR A 8 -16.38 -16.66 -19.69
C THR A 8 -17.11 -15.31 -19.55
N LEU A 9 -17.63 -15.02 -18.37
CA LEU A 9 -18.24 -13.72 -18.04
C LEU A 9 -17.21 -12.59 -18.14
N GLY A 10 -15.98 -12.82 -17.71
CA GLY A 10 -14.90 -11.85 -17.81
C GLY A 10 -14.55 -11.50 -19.25
N ILE A 11 -14.49 -12.48 -20.14
CA ILE A 11 -14.22 -12.28 -21.57
C ILE A 11 -15.37 -11.53 -22.24
N LEU A 12 -16.62 -11.87 -21.90
CA LEU A 12 -17.80 -11.20 -22.40
C LEU A 12 -17.85 -9.73 -21.95
N PHE A 13 -17.54 -9.46 -20.69
CA PHE A 13 -17.47 -8.13 -20.13
C PHE A 13 -16.40 -7.26 -20.82
N LYS A 14 -15.22 -7.81 -21.11
CA LYS A 14 -14.19 -7.13 -21.91
C LYS A 14 -14.68 -6.73 -23.29
N LYS A 15 -15.39 -7.62 -23.98
CA LYS A 15 -15.95 -7.36 -25.31
C LYS A 15 -17.01 -6.25 -25.30
N VAL A 16 -17.84 -6.22 -24.28
CA VAL A 16 -18.97 -5.26 -24.17
C VAL A 16 -18.51 -3.89 -23.70
N THR A 17 -17.58 -3.81 -22.75
CA THR A 17 -17.18 -2.56 -22.10
C THR A 17 -15.90 -1.96 -22.65
N GLY A 18 -15.12 -2.71 -23.46
CA GLY A 18 -13.81 -2.27 -23.95
C GLY A 18 -12.73 -2.18 -22.87
N VAL A 19 -13.00 -2.64 -21.66
CA VAL A 19 -12.03 -2.67 -20.56
C VAL A 19 -10.97 -3.73 -20.82
N GLN A 20 -9.72 -3.31 -20.97
CA GLN A 20 -8.61 -4.21 -21.29
C GLN A 20 -8.18 -5.08 -20.11
N ASP A 21 -8.37 -4.64 -18.88
CA ASP A 21 -7.94 -5.36 -17.69
C ASP A 21 -9.01 -5.39 -16.60
N ILE A 22 -9.68 -6.52 -16.49
CA ILE A 22 -10.73 -6.75 -15.49
C ILE A 22 -10.14 -6.82 -14.08
N SER A 23 -8.89 -7.23 -13.94
CA SER A 23 -8.25 -7.33 -12.62
C SER A 23 -8.06 -5.94 -11.99
N LEU A 24 -7.72 -4.94 -12.80
CA LEU A 24 -7.62 -3.55 -12.35
C LEU A 24 -8.98 -2.96 -12.01
N LEU A 25 -10.01 -3.22 -12.81
CA LEU A 25 -11.37 -2.78 -12.53
C LEU A 25 -11.89 -3.41 -11.23
N ARG A 26 -11.65 -4.69 -11.01
CA ARG A 26 -12.04 -5.39 -9.79
C ARG A 26 -11.36 -4.80 -8.56
N LYS A 27 -10.06 -4.51 -8.64
CA LYS A 27 -9.32 -3.83 -7.57
C LYS A 27 -9.90 -2.44 -7.27
N ASP A 28 -10.23 -1.68 -8.31
CA ASP A 28 -10.82 -0.35 -8.16
C ASP A 28 -12.21 -0.40 -7.50
N ILE A 29 -13.03 -1.36 -7.89
CA ILE A 29 -14.36 -1.56 -7.28
C ILE A 29 -14.21 -1.96 -5.81
N HIS A 30 -13.36 -2.92 -5.49
CA HIS A 30 -13.09 -3.32 -4.10
C HIS A 30 -12.58 -2.14 -3.26
N LYS A 31 -11.72 -1.32 -3.83
CA LYS A 31 -11.18 -0.12 -3.19
C LYS A 31 -12.27 0.90 -2.87
N ARG A 32 -13.17 1.16 -3.84
CA ARG A 32 -14.30 2.09 -3.65
C ARG A 32 -15.30 1.57 -2.63
N ILE A 33 -15.63 0.28 -2.67
CA ILE A 33 -16.51 -0.38 -1.70
C ILE A 33 -15.86 -0.35 -0.32
N GLY A 34 -14.57 -0.64 -0.20
CA GLY A 34 -13.83 -0.56 1.06
C GLY A 34 -13.88 0.84 1.67
N LYS A 35 -13.70 1.90 0.88
CA LYS A 35 -13.83 3.29 1.33
C LYS A 35 -15.23 3.64 1.82
N LEU A 36 -16.27 3.09 1.18
CA LEU A 36 -17.67 3.32 1.56
C LEU A 36 -18.05 2.56 2.83
N LEU A 37 -17.52 1.36 3.03
CA LEU A 37 -17.83 0.51 4.18
C LEU A 37 -16.98 0.83 5.41
N TYR A 38 -15.74 1.33 5.21
CA TYR A 38 -14.83 1.69 6.28
C TYR A 38 -15.09 3.12 6.73
N HIS A 39 -15.98 3.28 7.70
CA HIS A 39 -16.33 4.60 8.25
C HIS A 39 -15.38 5.09 9.35
N GLN A 40 -14.56 4.19 9.90
CA GLN A 40 -13.64 4.52 10.98
C GLN A 40 -12.42 5.26 10.45
N LYS A 41 -12.23 6.49 10.92
CA LYS A 41 -11.02 7.28 10.68
C LYS A 41 -9.96 6.90 11.71
N TYR A 42 -8.69 6.94 11.33
CA TYR A 42 -7.58 6.66 12.23
C TYR A 42 -6.41 7.61 11.97
N THR A 43 -5.59 7.79 12.99
CA THR A 43 -4.47 8.72 13.01
C THR A 43 -3.13 7.99 13.08
N ALA A 44 -2.04 8.73 12.87
CA ALA A 44 -0.69 8.20 13.06
C ALA A 44 -0.46 7.71 14.50
N ASP A 45 -1.04 8.38 15.48
CA ASP A 45 -0.92 7.99 16.90
C ASP A 45 -1.53 6.62 17.17
N GLU A 46 -2.70 6.32 16.59
CA GLU A 46 -3.36 5.02 16.73
C GLU A 46 -2.55 3.90 16.07
N ILE A 47 -1.94 4.17 14.91
CA ILE A 47 -1.06 3.20 14.24
C ILE A 47 0.15 2.92 15.12
N VAL A 48 0.80 3.95 15.61
CA VAL A 48 1.99 3.85 16.46
C VAL A 48 1.69 3.15 17.78
N GLU A 49 0.55 3.46 18.41
CA GLU A 49 0.08 2.75 19.61
C GLU A 49 -0.10 1.25 19.33
N THR A 50 -0.71 0.89 18.22
CA THR A 50 -0.87 -0.50 17.81
C THR A 50 0.50 -1.17 17.62
N MET A 51 1.45 -0.49 16.97
CA MET A 51 2.81 -1.00 16.80
C MET A 51 3.53 -1.20 18.14
N CYS A 52 3.35 -0.29 19.09
CA CYS A 52 3.89 -0.43 20.45
C CYS A 52 3.27 -1.64 21.17
N ASN A 53 1.96 -1.84 21.04
CA ASN A 53 1.27 -3.01 21.60
C ASN A 53 1.76 -4.33 20.99
N LEU A 54 2.23 -4.30 19.76
CA LEU A 54 2.86 -5.44 19.08
C LEU A 54 4.34 -5.64 19.43
N GLY A 55 4.94 -4.74 20.21
CA GLY A 55 6.29 -4.88 20.71
C GLY A 55 7.30 -3.83 20.24
N MET A 56 6.89 -2.84 19.45
CA MET A 56 7.79 -1.74 19.08
C MET A 56 8.19 -0.94 20.31
N LYS A 57 9.49 -0.70 20.45
CA LYS A 57 10.09 0.02 21.58
C LYS A 57 11.38 0.71 21.17
N LYS A 58 12.00 1.44 22.08
CA LYS A 58 13.33 2.01 21.90
C LYS A 58 14.33 0.94 21.45
N GLY A 59 15.12 1.25 20.43
CA GLY A 59 16.11 0.35 19.87
C GLY A 59 15.56 -0.73 18.91
N SER A 60 14.24 -0.74 18.66
CA SER A 60 13.64 -1.71 17.73
C SER A 60 14.15 -1.55 16.30
N VAL A 61 14.28 -2.67 15.61
CA VAL A 61 14.49 -2.71 14.15
C VAL A 61 13.15 -2.96 13.50
N ILE A 62 12.67 -2.00 12.73
CA ILE A 62 11.35 -2.04 12.10
C ILE A 62 11.52 -2.04 10.58
N CYS A 63 10.91 -3.00 9.91
CA CYS A 63 10.81 -3.01 8.47
C CYS A 63 9.35 -2.71 8.07
N ILE A 64 9.13 -1.63 7.32
CA ILE A 64 7.81 -1.24 6.84
C ILE A 64 7.75 -1.40 5.34
N HIS A 65 6.82 -2.22 4.89
CA HIS A 65 6.45 -2.34 3.49
C HIS A 65 4.97 -1.98 3.35
N ALA A 66 4.71 -0.76 2.92
CA ALA A 66 3.35 -0.24 2.84
C ALA A 66 3.15 0.64 1.61
N SER A 67 1.91 0.75 1.19
CA SER A 67 1.48 1.69 0.16
C SER A 67 0.49 2.69 0.76
N MET A 68 0.81 3.96 0.72
CA MET A 68 -0.09 5.01 1.22
C MET A 68 -1.44 5.05 0.50
N LYS A 69 -1.50 4.55 -0.72
CA LYS A 69 -2.76 4.44 -1.47
C LYS A 69 -3.75 3.45 -0.85
N GLU A 70 -3.26 2.52 -0.05
CA GLU A 70 -4.06 1.51 0.64
C GLU A 70 -4.45 1.92 2.07
N PHE A 71 -3.99 3.07 2.53
CA PHE A 71 -4.36 3.65 3.83
C PHE A 71 -5.71 4.37 3.75
N TYR A 72 -6.80 3.61 3.70
CA TYR A 72 -8.15 4.18 3.68
C TYR A 72 -8.47 4.88 5.00
N ASN A 73 -9.07 6.07 4.90
CA ASN A 73 -9.50 6.88 6.06
C ASN A 73 -8.36 7.27 7.03
N TYR A 74 -7.12 7.15 6.62
CA TYR A 74 -5.98 7.64 7.38
C TYR A 74 -5.98 9.17 7.40
N GLN A 75 -5.90 9.74 8.61
CA GLN A 75 -5.91 11.17 8.85
C GLN A 75 -4.50 11.67 9.17
N GLY A 76 -3.64 11.75 8.16
CA GLY A 76 -2.27 12.21 8.33
C GLY A 76 -1.43 12.00 7.08
N THR A 77 -0.14 12.26 7.21
CA THR A 77 0.84 12.08 6.14
C THR A 77 1.78 10.91 6.43
N ALA A 78 2.43 10.39 5.39
CA ALA A 78 3.48 9.37 5.55
C ALA A 78 4.63 9.92 6.39
N GLU A 79 5.01 11.17 6.17
CA GLU A 79 6.07 11.84 6.91
C GLU A 79 5.79 11.91 8.40
N GLU A 80 4.57 12.27 8.79
CA GLU A 80 4.15 12.30 10.18
C GLU A 80 4.27 10.93 10.84
N LEU A 81 3.78 9.88 10.18
CA LEU A 81 3.87 8.51 10.67
C LEU A 81 5.33 8.06 10.85
N ILE A 82 6.18 8.33 9.86
CA ILE A 82 7.61 7.99 9.91
C ILE A 82 8.29 8.70 11.08
N LYS A 83 8.05 10.00 11.25
CA LYS A 83 8.62 10.78 12.37
C LYS A 83 8.20 10.25 13.74
N LYS A 84 6.94 9.86 13.89
CA LYS A 84 6.44 9.27 15.15
C LYS A 84 7.09 7.93 15.44
N ILE A 85 7.26 7.07 14.44
CA ILE A 85 7.96 5.80 14.59
C ILE A 85 9.42 6.03 14.98
N GLN A 86 10.11 6.93 14.29
CA GLN A 86 11.51 7.29 14.60
C GLN A 86 11.68 7.85 16.02
N THR A 87 10.71 8.61 16.50
CA THR A 87 10.74 9.13 17.87
C THR A 87 10.68 8.01 18.91
N ILE A 88 9.94 6.95 18.66
CA ILE A 88 9.80 5.82 19.59
C ILE A 88 11.03 4.91 19.55
N ILE A 89 11.48 4.53 18.38
CA ILE A 89 12.65 3.63 18.23
C ILE A 89 13.98 4.35 18.55
N THR A 90 14.00 5.67 18.49
CA THR A 90 15.13 6.56 18.73
C THR A 90 16.32 6.33 17.78
N THR A 91 17.45 6.96 18.04
CA THR A 91 18.71 6.75 17.28
C THR A 91 19.33 5.36 17.51
N GLU A 92 18.88 4.65 18.52
CA GLU A 92 19.32 3.27 18.81
C GLU A 92 18.56 2.24 17.95
N GLY A 93 17.44 2.62 17.36
CA GLY A 93 16.65 1.79 16.48
C GLY A 93 16.97 1.99 15.00
N THR A 94 16.42 1.14 14.18
CA THR A 94 16.57 1.20 12.72
C THR A 94 15.21 1.06 12.04
N LEU A 95 14.92 1.98 11.14
CA LEU A 95 13.74 1.92 10.27
C LEU A 95 14.18 1.57 8.85
N ILE A 96 13.66 0.48 8.32
CA ILE A 96 13.92 -0.01 6.97
C ILE A 96 12.65 0.13 6.15
N MET A 97 12.77 0.80 5.01
CA MET A 97 11.66 0.95 4.07
C MET A 97 12.15 0.58 2.67
N PRO A 98 11.63 -0.49 2.05
CA PRO A 98 12.01 -0.83 0.69
C PRO A 98 11.43 0.19 -0.30
N SER A 99 12.24 0.57 -1.28
CA SER A 99 11.84 1.41 -2.40
C SER A 99 12.10 0.67 -3.70
N TYR A 100 11.08 0.54 -4.52
CA TYR A 100 11.19 -0.12 -5.82
C TYR A 100 10.91 0.86 -6.93
N PRO A 101 11.70 0.83 -8.02
CA PRO A 101 11.31 1.53 -9.22
C PRO A 101 10.03 0.89 -9.77
N ASN A 102 9.08 1.71 -10.17
CA ASN A 102 7.86 1.19 -10.79
C ASN A 102 8.09 1.02 -12.30
N PRO A 103 8.19 -0.22 -12.81
CA PRO A 103 8.47 -0.46 -14.23
C PRO A 103 7.44 0.14 -15.18
N ARG A 104 6.21 0.39 -14.71
CA ARG A 104 5.15 1.00 -15.53
C ARG A 104 5.40 2.47 -15.88
N TYR A 105 6.24 3.15 -15.11
CA TYR A 105 6.58 4.56 -15.33
C TYR A 105 7.98 4.75 -15.87
N GLN A 106 8.71 3.67 -16.12
CA GLN A 106 10.04 3.74 -16.71
C GLN A 106 9.93 3.85 -18.24
N LYS A 107 10.55 4.88 -18.78
CA LYS A 107 10.67 5.08 -20.23
C LYS A 107 11.77 4.22 -20.85
N GLU A 108 12.69 3.72 -20.02
CA GLU A 108 13.86 2.95 -20.45
C GLU A 108 13.75 1.49 -20.02
N PRO A 109 14.25 0.54 -20.83
CA PRO A 109 14.19 -0.88 -20.54
C PRO A 109 15.06 -1.32 -19.36
N SER A 110 16.00 -0.48 -18.91
CA SER A 110 16.87 -0.76 -17.76
C SER A 110 16.77 0.36 -16.73
N TYR A 111 16.67 -0.02 -15.47
CA TYR A 111 16.71 0.92 -14.35
C TYR A 111 18.13 1.03 -13.79
N ILE A 112 18.67 2.22 -13.80
CA ILE A 112 19.92 2.54 -13.12
C ILE A 112 19.56 3.20 -11.79
N PHE A 113 19.87 2.52 -10.70
CA PHE A 113 19.66 3.07 -9.37
C PHE A 113 20.55 4.28 -9.14
N ASN A 114 19.95 5.41 -8.85
CA ASN A 114 20.64 6.63 -8.47
C ASN A 114 20.36 6.94 -6.99
N PRO A 115 21.33 6.77 -6.09
CA PRO A 115 21.13 6.99 -4.66
C PRO A 115 20.95 8.47 -4.27
N LYS A 116 21.13 9.39 -5.21
CA LYS A 116 21.00 10.84 -4.97
C LYS A 116 19.66 11.44 -5.37
N THR A 117 18.75 10.64 -5.88
CA THR A 117 17.41 11.08 -6.26
C THR A 117 16.32 10.60 -5.31
#